data_806bafa4672170414bd08972ebf3151d
#
_entry.id   806bafa4672170414bd08972ebf3151d
#
_cell.length_a   1.000
_cell.length_b   1.000
_cell.length_c   1.000
_cell.angle_alpha   90.00
_cell.angle_beta   90.00
_cell.angle_gamma   90.00
#
_symmetry.space_group_name_H-M   'P 1'
#
loop_
_entity.id
_entity.type
_entity.pdbx_description
1 polymer ?
#
loop_
_entity_poly.entity_id
_entity_poly.type
_entity_poly.pdbx_seq_one_letter_code
_entity_poly.pdbx_strand_id
1 'polypeptide(L)'
;MNTKSIFALILTLSFLTACAQPTSTVVYPPPGSLPATPTSVAGYPEPTAVSTEVPLTPTQIPVVLTSAQTAAVQEVTKKYNLPVDEIKVVSTEAVTWPTGCLGVVIPGVMCTDLVTQGFKIILSANGQQFEIHTNLDGTNVVDAAQQLATLGFVVWNTDQTIQVVNPNIALGPTYNPAFNGFLPVGSSISGTSYVYVSNQSKVVAVDASGQHDLTFIQNPTYGLAIWRGGLGTQPLLAWGTQLYPNSTSSLMIANPDGSNLETLLTIDAIADAPVQLVAELWSADGKSLYFSKEPVGIGGYILFGGASNLYKIDIATKDVTEIIPQAPTTSPQTCLDAISGDYRFVADHCTPNVITVRDLQASTSTTIQVQSGFSGYGMIGSARFSPTGDRVAFALAKHDPNAEQGWVAVGKSSGGASNLILTGDQGSWYNVLGWLDDQTLLIQSFGVGGTNPVNQVFTLSADGSVVTKVADGSLLTVIDNR
;
A
#
# COMPACT_ATOMS: atom_id res chain seq x y z
N MET A 1 38.88 -43.15 31.94
CA MET A 1 38.10 -44.40 32.01
C MET A 1 36.93 -44.29 31.02
N ASN A 2 36.96 -45.21 30.07
CA ASN A 2 36.03 -45.33 28.94
C ASN A 2 34.62 -45.78 29.41
N THR A 3 33.60 -45.29 28.78
CA THR A 3 32.40 -46.09 28.46
C THR A 3 31.71 -45.53 27.21
N LYS A 4 31.84 -46.29 26.13
CA LYS A 4 31.09 -46.18 24.87
C LYS A 4 29.70 -46.81 25.12
N SER A 5 28.65 -46.16 24.70
CA SER A 5 27.33 -46.79 24.54
C SER A 5 26.90 -46.67 23.09
N ILE A 6 26.83 -47.86 22.49
CA ILE A 6 26.29 -48.14 21.14
C ILE A 6 24.78 -48.18 21.28
N PHE A 7 24.05 -47.39 20.49
CA PHE A 7 22.61 -47.59 20.28
C PHE A 7 22.38 -48.15 18.87
N ALA A 8 21.75 -49.30 18.86
CA ALA A 8 21.40 -50.08 17.70
C ALA A 8 20.21 -49.46 16.96
N LEU A 9 20.37 -49.37 15.65
CA LEU A 9 19.35 -48.96 14.67
C LEU A 9 18.41 -50.14 14.41
N ILE A 10 17.15 -50.04 14.77
CA ILE A 10 16.10 -51.00 14.38
C ILE A 10 15.33 -50.36 13.23
N LEU A 11 15.51 -50.95 12.05
CA LEU A 11 14.85 -50.64 10.80
C LEU A 11 13.51 -51.44 10.80
N THR A 12 12.36 -50.79 10.93
CA THR A 12 11.05 -51.42 10.69
C THR A 12 10.51 -50.95 9.35
N LEU A 13 10.48 -51.87 8.40
CA LEU A 13 9.79 -51.77 7.10
C LEU A 13 8.26 -51.78 7.39
N SER A 14 7.56 -50.69 7.09
CA SER A 14 6.11 -50.64 7.07
C SER A 14 5.61 -50.58 5.63
N PHE A 15 4.80 -51.56 5.27
CA PHE A 15 4.18 -51.77 3.97
C PHE A 15 3.21 -50.64 3.62
N LEU A 16 3.36 -50.08 2.44
CA LEU A 16 2.42 -49.17 1.81
C LEU A 16 1.21 -49.96 1.30
N THR A 17 0.06 -49.80 1.93
CA THR A 17 -1.26 -50.13 1.33
C THR A 17 -1.81 -48.89 0.66
N ALA A 18 -1.79 -48.91 -0.68
CA ALA A 18 -2.43 -47.89 -1.51
C ALA A 18 -3.94 -48.09 -1.48
N CYS A 19 -4.68 -47.16 -0.86
CA CYS A 19 -6.13 -47.03 -1.04
C CYS A 19 -6.38 -46.21 -2.31
N ALA A 20 -6.92 -46.86 -3.35
CA ALA A 20 -7.47 -46.22 -4.54
C ALA A 20 -8.75 -45.45 -4.18
N GLN A 21 -8.76 -44.15 -4.37
CA GLN A 21 -9.98 -43.34 -4.30
C GLN A 21 -10.78 -43.47 -5.62
N PRO A 22 -12.12 -43.55 -5.56
CA PRO A 22 -12.95 -43.52 -6.75
C PRO A 22 -12.99 -42.12 -7.35
N THR A 23 -12.63 -42.02 -8.63
CA THR A 23 -12.79 -40.82 -9.44
C THR A 23 -14.27 -40.60 -9.74
N SER A 24 -14.84 -39.55 -9.17
CA SER A 24 -16.17 -39.05 -9.54
C SER A 24 -16.06 -38.29 -10.86
N THR A 25 -16.53 -38.90 -11.92
CA THR A 25 -16.74 -38.23 -13.23
C THR A 25 -17.98 -37.35 -13.13
N VAL A 26 -17.80 -36.04 -13.17
CA VAL A 26 -18.89 -35.07 -13.35
C VAL A 26 -19.28 -35.09 -14.82
N VAL A 27 -20.48 -35.63 -15.13
CA VAL A 27 -21.08 -35.60 -16.46
C VAL A 27 -21.74 -34.24 -16.64
N TYR A 28 -21.20 -33.41 -17.53
CA TYR A 28 -21.85 -32.19 -17.99
C TYR A 28 -22.94 -32.51 -19.02
N PRO A 29 -24.15 -31.93 -18.92
CA PRO A 29 -25.14 -32.05 -19.98
C PRO A 29 -24.71 -31.29 -21.24
N PRO A 30 -25.10 -31.73 -22.46
CA PRO A 30 -24.72 -31.07 -23.68
C PRO A 30 -25.38 -29.68 -23.82
N PRO A 31 -24.72 -28.73 -24.49
CA PRO A 31 -25.25 -27.37 -24.65
C PRO A 31 -26.52 -27.41 -25.52
N GLY A 32 -27.59 -26.81 -24.98
CA GLY A 32 -28.86 -26.65 -25.67
C GLY A 32 -28.72 -25.75 -26.89
N SER A 33 -29.38 -26.16 -27.96
CA SER A 33 -29.49 -25.53 -29.27
C SER A 33 -30.02 -24.08 -29.16
N LEU A 34 -29.34 -23.17 -29.85
CA LEU A 34 -29.72 -21.76 -30.04
C LEU A 34 -31.08 -21.65 -30.75
N PRO A 35 -31.95 -20.74 -30.37
CA PRO A 35 -33.18 -20.46 -31.11
C PRO A 35 -32.92 -19.73 -32.42
N ALA A 36 -33.77 -20.06 -33.42
CA ALA A 36 -33.69 -19.62 -34.78
C ALA A 36 -33.75 -18.10 -35.00
N THR A 37 -32.99 -17.66 -35.98
CA THR A 37 -32.95 -16.31 -36.58
C THR A 37 -34.33 -15.79 -36.98
N PRO A 38 -34.73 -14.57 -36.64
CA PRO A 38 -35.92 -13.96 -37.19
C PRO A 38 -35.70 -13.50 -38.64
N THR A 39 -36.70 -13.80 -39.44
CA THR A 39 -36.86 -13.52 -40.85
C THR A 39 -36.78 -12.02 -41.17
N SER A 40 -36.08 -11.69 -42.26
CA SER A 40 -35.96 -10.34 -42.81
C SER A 40 -37.31 -9.77 -43.23
N VAL A 41 -37.65 -8.60 -42.79
CA VAL A 41 -38.73 -7.77 -43.30
C VAL A 41 -38.17 -6.84 -44.38
N ALA A 42 -38.80 -6.91 -45.54
CA ALA A 42 -38.44 -6.16 -46.73
C ALA A 42 -38.74 -4.64 -46.63
N GLY A 43 -37.82 -3.86 -47.16
CA GLY A 43 -38.11 -2.70 -47.97
C GLY A 43 -38.48 -1.38 -47.28
N TYR A 44 -37.45 -0.55 -46.99
CA TYR A 44 -37.60 0.90 -47.06
C TYR A 44 -36.60 1.43 -48.14
N PRO A 45 -37.00 2.38 -48.98
CA PRO A 45 -36.10 2.97 -49.97
C PRO A 45 -35.05 3.85 -49.33
N GLU A 46 -33.82 3.67 -49.76
CA GLU A 46 -32.62 4.39 -49.39
C GLU A 46 -32.73 5.89 -49.76
N PRO A 47 -32.53 6.86 -48.84
CA PRO A 47 -32.44 8.26 -49.23
C PRO A 47 -31.08 8.52 -49.90
N THR A 48 -31.12 9.05 -51.09
CA THR A 48 -29.99 9.50 -51.92
C THR A 48 -29.19 10.55 -51.12
N ALA A 49 -27.98 10.21 -50.68
CA ALA A 49 -27.05 11.13 -50.01
C ALA A 49 -26.52 12.15 -51.06
N VAL A 50 -26.91 13.40 -50.91
CA VAL A 50 -26.21 14.53 -51.53
C VAL A 50 -25.06 14.89 -50.60
N SER A 51 -23.88 14.44 -50.98
CA SER A 51 -22.63 14.85 -50.28
C SER A 51 -22.26 16.26 -50.75
N THR A 52 -22.44 17.21 -49.85
CA THR A 52 -21.76 18.52 -49.92
C THR A 52 -20.86 18.58 -48.70
N GLU A 53 -19.65 18.02 -48.80
CA GLU A 53 -18.59 18.26 -47.83
C GLU A 53 -18.13 19.72 -47.92
N VAL A 54 -18.61 20.52 -47.01
CA VAL A 54 -17.97 21.77 -46.64
C VAL A 54 -16.91 21.44 -45.61
N PRO A 55 -15.63 21.73 -45.80
CA PRO A 55 -14.62 21.52 -44.76
C PRO A 55 -14.93 22.46 -43.60
N LEU A 56 -15.50 21.90 -42.55
CA LEU A 56 -15.64 22.57 -41.25
C LEU A 56 -14.23 22.67 -40.67
N THR A 57 -13.60 23.84 -40.78
CA THR A 57 -12.49 24.23 -39.93
C THR A 57 -13.02 24.10 -38.48
N PRO A 58 -12.37 23.34 -37.59
CA PRO A 58 -12.80 23.24 -36.19
C PRO A 58 -12.67 24.63 -35.57
N THR A 59 -13.78 25.34 -35.46
CA THR A 59 -13.86 26.54 -34.63
C THR A 59 -13.66 26.05 -33.18
N GLN A 60 -12.47 26.33 -32.64
CA GLN A 60 -12.22 26.10 -31.22
C GLN A 60 -13.18 27.00 -30.46
N ILE A 61 -14.20 26.40 -29.86
CA ILE A 61 -15.05 27.07 -28.91
C ILE A 61 -14.14 27.42 -27.73
N PRO A 62 -13.99 28.70 -27.36
CA PRO A 62 -13.17 29.08 -26.23
C PRO A 62 -13.72 28.38 -25.00
N VAL A 63 -12.90 27.54 -24.32
CA VAL A 63 -13.25 26.90 -23.08
C VAL A 63 -13.39 28.01 -22.03
N VAL A 64 -14.62 28.33 -21.65
CA VAL A 64 -14.89 29.28 -20.58
C VAL A 64 -14.61 28.59 -19.26
N LEU A 65 -13.50 28.95 -18.62
CA LEU A 65 -13.14 28.46 -17.29
C LEU A 65 -14.11 28.99 -16.25
N THR A 66 -14.46 28.16 -15.26
CA THR A 66 -15.18 28.61 -14.05
C THR A 66 -14.31 29.56 -13.24
N SER A 67 -14.89 30.31 -12.30
CA SER A 67 -14.14 31.19 -11.39
C SER A 67 -13.05 30.42 -10.63
N ALA A 68 -13.38 29.25 -10.13
CA ALA A 68 -12.44 28.38 -9.42
C ALA A 68 -11.28 27.90 -10.32
N GLN A 69 -11.57 27.48 -11.55
CA GLN A 69 -10.54 27.09 -12.53
C GLN A 69 -9.66 28.26 -12.93
N THR A 70 -10.25 29.44 -13.13
CA THR A 70 -9.50 30.66 -13.43
C THR A 70 -8.54 31.02 -12.30
N ALA A 71 -9.02 30.95 -11.07
CA ALA A 71 -8.21 31.23 -9.89
C ALA A 71 -7.07 30.21 -9.71
N ALA A 72 -7.32 28.93 -9.98
CA ALA A 72 -6.30 27.89 -9.97
C ALA A 72 -5.21 28.13 -11.02
N VAL A 73 -5.59 28.49 -12.25
CA VAL A 73 -4.64 28.83 -13.33
C VAL A 73 -3.79 30.03 -12.95
N GLN A 74 -4.41 31.08 -12.37
CA GLN A 74 -3.69 32.27 -11.91
C GLN A 74 -2.67 31.95 -10.80
N GLU A 75 -3.02 31.05 -9.85
CA GLU A 75 -2.10 30.63 -8.79
C GLU A 75 -0.87 29.93 -9.37
N VAL A 76 -1.05 28.98 -10.30
CA VAL A 76 0.06 28.29 -10.97
C VAL A 76 0.90 29.27 -11.79
N THR A 77 0.27 30.17 -12.55
CA THR A 77 0.97 31.23 -13.31
C THR A 77 1.86 32.06 -12.39
N LYS A 78 1.31 32.56 -11.30
CA LYS A 78 2.02 33.42 -10.34
C LYS A 78 3.15 32.68 -9.63
N LYS A 79 2.88 31.46 -9.16
CA LYS A 79 3.82 30.73 -8.30
C LYS A 79 4.98 30.13 -9.10
N TYR A 80 4.70 29.61 -10.28
CA TYR A 80 5.66 28.88 -11.11
C TYR A 80 6.17 29.68 -12.32
N ASN A 81 5.70 30.93 -12.46
CA ASN A 81 6.05 31.82 -13.57
C ASN A 81 5.80 31.21 -14.97
N LEU A 82 4.68 30.49 -15.09
CA LEU A 82 4.28 29.83 -16.34
C LEU A 82 3.28 30.70 -17.12
N PRO A 83 3.37 30.75 -18.46
CA PRO A 83 2.38 31.42 -19.29
C PRO A 83 0.99 30.80 -19.16
N VAL A 84 -0.05 31.63 -19.07
CA VAL A 84 -1.44 31.17 -18.89
C VAL A 84 -1.90 30.24 -20.02
N ASP A 85 -1.48 30.51 -21.25
CA ASP A 85 -1.83 29.73 -22.43
C ASP A 85 -1.19 28.35 -22.51
N GLU A 86 -0.15 28.10 -21.73
CA GLU A 86 0.48 26.78 -21.58
C GLU A 86 -0.22 25.91 -20.52
N ILE A 87 -1.05 26.51 -19.64
CA ILE A 87 -1.70 25.81 -18.55
C ILE A 87 -3.07 25.27 -19.00
N LYS A 88 -3.27 23.97 -18.90
CA LYS A 88 -4.51 23.29 -19.28
C LYS A 88 -5.16 22.67 -18.05
N VAL A 89 -6.49 22.80 -17.93
CA VAL A 89 -7.28 22.07 -16.93
C VAL A 89 -7.43 20.63 -17.40
N VAL A 90 -6.91 19.68 -16.59
CA VAL A 90 -6.98 18.25 -16.86
C VAL A 90 -8.25 17.65 -16.24
N SER A 91 -8.53 17.99 -14.98
CA SER A 91 -9.75 17.54 -14.29
C SER A 91 -10.20 18.54 -13.23
N THR A 92 -11.48 18.46 -12.88
CA THR A 92 -12.09 19.23 -11.78
C THR A 92 -13.06 18.31 -11.05
N GLU A 93 -12.82 18.12 -9.77
CA GLU A 93 -13.61 17.26 -8.88
C GLU A 93 -14.22 18.12 -7.76
N ALA A 94 -15.50 17.95 -7.50
CA ALA A 94 -16.16 18.60 -6.36
C ALA A 94 -15.81 17.89 -5.06
N VAL A 95 -15.31 18.63 -4.07
CA VAL A 95 -14.82 18.11 -2.79
C VAL A 95 -15.40 18.91 -1.64
N THR A 96 -15.66 18.25 -0.53
CA THR A 96 -15.97 18.89 0.75
C THR A 96 -14.72 18.85 1.62
N TRP A 97 -14.08 20.00 1.79
CA TRP A 97 -12.85 20.13 2.56
C TRP A 97 -13.14 20.17 4.06
N PRO A 98 -12.34 19.48 4.90
CA PRO A 98 -12.55 19.43 6.34
C PRO A 98 -12.24 20.74 7.07
N THR A 99 -11.45 21.62 6.43
CA THR A 99 -11.00 22.89 7.05
C THR A 99 -11.06 24.05 6.07
N GLY A 100 -10.95 25.27 6.58
CA GLY A 100 -10.84 26.48 5.76
C GLY A 100 -9.55 26.58 4.94
N CYS A 101 -8.54 25.75 5.21
CA CYS A 101 -7.33 25.62 4.37
C CYS A 101 -7.51 24.61 3.25
N LEU A 102 -8.74 24.21 2.93
CA LEU A 102 -9.08 23.35 1.80
C LEU A 102 -8.35 21.98 1.83
N GLY A 103 -8.24 21.40 3.03
CA GLY A 103 -7.58 20.12 3.20
C GLY A 103 -6.05 20.14 3.09
N VAL A 104 -5.44 21.31 2.93
CA VAL A 104 -3.98 21.50 2.89
C VAL A 104 -3.50 22.00 4.24
N VAL A 105 -2.50 21.36 4.82
CA VAL A 105 -1.82 21.87 6.02
C VAL A 105 -0.73 22.84 5.60
N ILE A 106 -0.88 24.10 5.98
CA ILE A 106 0.09 25.15 5.67
C ILE A 106 0.91 25.44 6.93
N PRO A 107 2.25 25.23 6.92
CA PRO A 107 3.08 25.48 8.08
C PRO A 107 2.93 26.90 8.64
N GLY A 108 2.67 27.00 9.95
CA GLY A 108 2.49 28.30 10.63
C GLY A 108 1.15 28.99 10.40
N VAL A 109 0.23 28.37 9.67
CA VAL A 109 -1.13 28.87 9.46
C VAL A 109 -2.11 28.03 10.27
N MET A 110 -2.87 28.67 11.17
CA MET A 110 -3.99 28.01 11.83
C MET A 110 -5.20 27.98 10.89
N CYS A 111 -5.56 26.78 10.46
CA CYS A 111 -6.76 26.57 9.65
C CYS A 111 -8.00 26.62 10.54
N THR A 112 -9.06 27.28 10.06
CA THR A 112 -10.36 27.23 10.73
C THR A 112 -10.98 25.85 10.54
N ASP A 113 -11.63 25.32 11.58
CA ASP A 113 -12.41 24.06 11.55
C ASP A 113 -13.74 24.24 10.81
N LEU A 114 -13.71 24.97 9.69
CA LEU A 114 -14.89 25.23 8.87
C LEU A 114 -14.88 24.30 7.67
N VAL A 115 -15.88 23.41 7.64
CA VAL A 115 -16.13 22.56 6.47
C VAL A 115 -16.43 23.45 5.26
N THR A 116 -15.60 23.36 4.22
CA THR A 116 -15.66 24.22 3.05
C THR A 116 -15.94 23.39 1.80
N GLN A 117 -16.98 23.71 1.05
CA GLN A 117 -17.21 23.10 -0.26
C GLN A 117 -16.32 23.77 -1.31
N GLY A 118 -15.80 22.97 -2.27
CA GLY A 118 -14.92 23.48 -3.28
C GLY A 118 -14.56 22.46 -4.34
N PHE A 119 -13.40 22.65 -4.97
CA PHE A 119 -12.93 21.82 -6.06
C PHE A 119 -11.47 21.45 -5.88
N LYS A 120 -11.16 20.19 -6.19
CA LYS A 120 -9.84 19.70 -6.51
C LYS A 120 -9.64 19.84 -8.01
N ILE A 121 -8.66 20.63 -8.44
CA ILE A 121 -8.41 20.96 -9.83
C ILE A 121 -7.00 20.49 -10.20
N ILE A 122 -6.91 19.62 -11.19
CA ILE A 122 -5.62 19.21 -11.77
C ILE A 122 -5.35 20.04 -13.00
N LEU A 123 -4.23 20.73 -12.99
CA LEU A 123 -3.70 21.49 -14.11
C LEU A 123 -2.47 20.79 -14.71
N SER A 124 -2.19 21.03 -15.97
CA SER A 124 -0.98 20.54 -16.65
C SER A 124 -0.33 21.64 -17.44
N ALA A 125 0.99 21.80 -17.31
CA ALA A 125 1.81 22.66 -18.14
C ALA A 125 3.22 22.05 -18.30
N ASN A 126 3.79 22.09 -19.49
CA ASN A 126 5.14 21.59 -19.80
C ASN A 126 5.40 20.14 -19.36
N GLY A 127 4.35 19.28 -19.40
CA GLY A 127 4.44 17.89 -18.99
C GLY A 127 4.38 17.66 -17.46
N GLN A 128 4.30 18.73 -16.67
CA GLN A 128 4.13 18.69 -15.23
C GLN A 128 2.66 18.87 -14.87
N GLN A 129 2.20 18.20 -13.79
CA GLN A 129 0.86 18.37 -13.22
C GLN A 129 0.92 19.18 -11.93
N PHE A 130 -0.13 19.96 -11.69
CA PHE A 130 -0.33 20.77 -10.49
C PHE A 130 -1.70 20.48 -9.92
N GLU A 131 -1.76 20.13 -8.65
CA GLU A 131 -3.00 19.94 -7.91
C GLU A 131 -3.30 21.23 -7.13
N ILE A 132 -4.43 21.85 -7.44
CA ILE A 132 -4.89 23.09 -6.82
C ILE A 132 -6.24 22.88 -6.17
N HIS A 133 -6.35 23.24 -4.91
CA HIS A 133 -7.58 23.20 -4.14
C HIS A 133 -8.23 24.59 -4.11
N THR A 134 -9.53 24.66 -4.28
CA THR A 134 -10.28 25.92 -4.22
C THR A 134 -11.55 25.75 -3.41
N ASN A 135 -12.10 26.87 -2.90
CA ASN A 135 -13.51 26.95 -2.53
C ASN A 135 -14.37 27.13 -3.79
N LEU A 136 -15.70 27.11 -3.65
CA LEU A 136 -16.63 27.12 -4.79
C LEU A 136 -16.46 28.33 -5.74
N ASP A 137 -16.18 29.49 -5.20
CA ASP A 137 -16.05 30.74 -5.94
C ASP A 137 -14.63 31.08 -6.36
N GLY A 138 -13.64 30.30 -5.91
CA GLY A 138 -12.21 30.53 -6.22
C GLY A 138 -11.57 31.67 -5.45
N THR A 139 -12.21 32.19 -4.39
CA THR A 139 -11.63 33.26 -3.55
C THR A 139 -10.56 32.74 -2.58
N ASN A 140 -10.61 31.45 -2.27
CA ASN A 140 -9.59 30.75 -1.51
C ASN A 140 -8.97 29.66 -2.41
N VAL A 141 -7.66 29.75 -2.61
CA VAL A 141 -6.89 28.87 -3.51
C VAL A 141 -5.65 28.40 -2.78
N VAL A 142 -5.41 27.12 -2.77
CA VAL A 142 -4.24 26.51 -2.15
C VAL A 142 -3.61 25.52 -3.12
N ASP A 143 -2.32 25.65 -3.32
CA ASP A 143 -1.54 24.69 -4.09
C ASP A 143 -1.19 23.48 -3.20
N ALA A 144 -1.64 22.30 -3.59
CA ALA A 144 -1.40 21.07 -2.86
C ALA A 144 0.10 20.68 -2.78
N ALA A 145 0.94 21.20 -3.69
CA ALA A 145 2.39 21.02 -3.57
C ALA A 145 2.99 21.66 -2.30
N GLN A 146 2.29 22.61 -1.67
CA GLN A 146 2.68 23.09 -0.33
C GLN A 146 2.56 21.99 0.73
N GLN A 147 1.79 20.97 0.45
CA GLN A 147 1.50 19.87 1.36
C GLN A 147 2.66 18.86 1.46
N LEU A 148 3.44 18.64 0.41
CA LEU A 148 4.68 17.84 0.47
C LEU A 148 5.68 18.42 1.49
N ALA A 149 5.59 19.74 1.75
CA ALA A 149 6.39 20.42 2.76
C ALA A 149 5.99 20.07 4.21
N THR A 150 4.87 19.39 4.43
CA THR A 150 4.32 19.06 5.76
C THR A 150 4.31 17.59 6.10
N LEU A 151 4.78 16.71 5.21
CA LEU A 151 4.94 15.30 5.53
C LEU A 151 6.01 15.13 6.60
N GLY A 152 5.64 14.52 7.71
CA GLY A 152 6.58 14.03 8.71
C GLY A 152 6.95 12.59 8.38
N PHE A 153 8.24 12.26 8.42
CA PHE A 153 8.73 10.89 8.32
C PHE A 153 9.10 10.40 9.70
N VAL A 154 8.56 9.26 10.11
CA VAL A 154 8.87 8.65 11.39
C VAL A 154 9.91 7.58 11.15
N VAL A 155 11.09 7.78 11.74
CA VAL A 155 12.27 6.96 11.48
C VAL A 155 12.70 6.23 12.73
N TRP A 156 13.04 4.97 12.60
CA TRP A 156 13.73 4.17 13.59
C TRP A 156 15.23 4.30 13.40
N ASN A 157 15.89 4.94 14.33
CA ASN A 157 17.33 5.18 14.30
C ASN A 157 18.13 3.94 14.76
N THR A 158 19.41 3.93 14.44
CA THR A 158 20.35 2.86 14.85
C THR A 158 20.56 2.76 16.36
N ASP A 159 20.30 3.82 17.10
CA ASP A 159 20.35 3.87 18.57
C ASP A 159 19.04 3.41 19.24
N GLN A 160 18.14 2.82 18.47
CA GLN A 160 16.82 2.34 18.91
C GLN A 160 15.86 3.44 19.38
N THR A 161 16.03 4.63 18.88
CA THR A 161 15.11 5.75 19.10
C THR A 161 14.18 5.93 17.90
N ILE A 162 13.02 6.53 18.16
CA ILE A 162 12.08 7.01 17.12
C ILE A 162 12.30 8.50 16.95
N GLN A 163 12.41 8.95 15.72
CA GLN A 163 12.53 10.36 15.39
C GLN A 163 11.50 10.76 14.33
N VAL A 164 10.88 11.91 14.54
CA VAL A 164 10.07 12.55 13.50
C VAL A 164 10.98 13.48 12.70
N VAL A 165 11.11 13.22 11.41
CA VAL A 165 11.92 14.01 10.47
C VAL A 165 10.97 14.73 9.52
N ASN A 166 11.09 16.05 9.48
CA ASN A 166 10.43 16.85 8.46
C ASN A 166 11.52 17.43 7.54
N PRO A 167 11.49 17.17 6.23
CA PRO A 167 12.53 17.63 5.30
C PRO A 167 12.76 19.15 5.32
N ASN A 168 11.77 19.93 5.75
CA ASN A 168 11.80 21.39 5.72
C ASN A 168 11.97 22.06 7.11
N ILE A 169 12.02 21.27 8.18
CA ILE A 169 12.12 21.78 9.56
C ILE A 169 13.26 21.04 10.27
N ALA A 170 13.93 21.71 11.21
CA ALA A 170 14.91 21.07 12.07
C ALA A 170 14.35 19.80 12.70
N LEU A 171 15.21 18.79 12.89
CA LEU A 171 14.87 17.48 13.45
C LEU A 171 13.86 17.61 14.59
N GLY A 172 12.76 16.89 14.47
CA GLY A 172 11.73 16.82 15.52
C GLY A 172 12.22 16.08 16.77
N PRO A 173 11.37 15.97 17.79
CA PRO A 173 11.73 15.29 19.03
C PRO A 173 12.07 13.82 18.79
N THR A 174 12.94 13.30 19.66
CA THR A 174 13.37 11.90 19.68
C THR A 174 12.72 11.20 20.86
N TYR A 175 12.19 10.00 20.63
CA TYR A 175 11.51 9.18 21.62
C TYR A 175 12.26 7.87 21.81
N ASN A 176 12.25 7.32 23.03
CA ASN A 176 12.82 6.02 23.33
C ASN A 176 11.74 5.06 23.83
N PRO A 177 11.14 4.24 22.95
CA PRO A 177 10.05 3.35 23.34
C PRO A 177 10.50 2.14 24.17
N ALA A 178 11.80 1.90 24.29
CA ALA A 178 12.37 0.72 24.96
C ALA A 178 11.73 -0.60 24.44
N PHE A 179 11.73 -0.78 23.15
CA PHE A 179 11.27 -2.02 22.52
C PHE A 179 12.28 -3.17 22.72
N ASN A 180 11.76 -4.37 22.84
CA ASN A 180 12.56 -5.59 22.92
C ASN A 180 12.31 -6.44 21.66
N GLY A 181 13.37 -6.90 21.01
CA GLY A 181 13.29 -7.89 19.93
C GLY A 181 13.10 -7.30 18.55
N PHE A 182 12.00 -7.62 17.87
CA PHE A 182 11.79 -7.36 16.44
C PHE A 182 11.76 -5.87 16.06
N LEU A 183 12.07 -5.59 14.79
CA LEU A 183 11.97 -4.25 14.24
C LEU A 183 10.55 -3.71 14.39
N PRO A 184 10.38 -2.46 14.83
CA PRO A 184 9.07 -1.85 14.97
C PRO A 184 8.44 -1.56 13.61
N VAL A 185 7.09 -1.51 13.62
CA VAL A 185 6.26 -1.08 12.49
C VAL A 185 5.45 0.12 12.93
N GLY A 186 5.40 1.13 12.12
CA GLY A 186 4.65 2.36 12.38
C GLY A 186 3.36 2.42 11.58
N SER A 187 2.36 3.07 12.17
CA SER A 187 1.09 3.42 11.53
C SER A 187 0.71 4.84 11.93
N SER A 188 0.14 5.60 11.02
CA SER A 188 -0.32 6.97 11.28
C SER A 188 -1.76 7.15 10.82
N ILE A 189 -2.44 8.14 11.40
CA ILE A 189 -3.76 8.58 10.96
C ILE A 189 -3.56 9.86 10.16
N SER A 190 -4.00 9.87 8.90
CA SER A 190 -3.96 11.08 8.06
C SER A 190 -4.69 12.24 8.74
N GLY A 191 -4.12 13.45 8.67
CA GLY A 191 -4.69 14.66 9.25
C GLY A 191 -4.62 14.73 10.77
N THR A 192 -3.80 13.90 11.42
CA THR A 192 -3.48 13.99 12.85
C THR A 192 -1.97 13.91 13.07
N SER A 193 -1.53 14.43 14.21
CA SER A 193 -0.12 14.31 14.62
C SER A 193 0.19 13.00 15.34
N TYR A 194 -0.73 12.04 15.31
CA TYR A 194 -0.58 10.76 16.02
C TYR A 194 0.16 9.75 15.17
N VAL A 195 1.13 9.11 15.78
CA VAL A 195 1.84 7.95 15.24
C VAL A 195 1.75 6.83 16.26
N TYR A 196 1.37 5.64 15.77
CA TYR A 196 1.40 4.42 16.56
C TYR A 196 2.59 3.59 16.08
N VAL A 197 3.44 3.18 17.01
CA VAL A 197 4.58 2.33 16.72
C VAL A 197 4.44 1.05 17.52
N SER A 198 4.44 -0.07 16.84
CA SER A 198 4.27 -1.39 17.44
C SER A 198 5.45 -2.31 17.13
N ASN A 199 5.78 -3.15 18.08
CA ASN A 199 6.52 -4.38 17.83
C ASN A 199 5.85 -5.51 18.63
N GLN A 200 6.41 -6.70 18.60
CA GLN A 200 5.82 -7.86 19.31
C GLN A 200 5.82 -7.75 20.86
N SER A 201 6.34 -6.67 21.44
CA SER A 201 6.33 -6.47 22.88
C SER A 201 5.25 -5.51 23.36
N LYS A 202 5.02 -4.42 22.62
CA LYS A 202 4.05 -3.38 22.98
C LYS A 202 3.72 -2.44 21.84
N VAL A 203 2.71 -1.61 22.05
CA VAL A 203 2.36 -0.49 21.17
C VAL A 203 2.52 0.81 21.93
N VAL A 204 3.10 1.80 21.26
CA VAL A 204 3.34 3.15 21.75
C VAL A 204 2.65 4.14 20.83
N ALA A 205 1.87 5.05 21.38
CA ALA A 205 1.38 6.23 20.66
C ALA A 205 2.37 7.38 20.86
N VAL A 206 2.64 8.13 19.81
CA VAL A 206 3.51 9.33 19.83
C VAL A 206 2.73 10.48 19.25
N ASP A 207 2.64 11.59 20.00
CA ASP A 207 1.96 12.82 19.60
C ASP A 207 2.73 14.06 20.08
N ALA A 208 2.13 15.24 19.93
CA ALA A 208 2.74 16.49 20.37
C ALA A 208 2.95 16.59 21.90
N SER A 209 2.23 15.80 22.70
CA SER A 209 2.37 15.75 24.16
C SER A 209 3.46 14.79 24.62
N GLY A 210 3.90 13.90 23.75
CA GLY A 210 4.98 12.94 24.05
C GLY A 210 4.68 11.52 23.60
N GLN A 211 5.24 10.57 24.34
CA GLN A 211 5.11 9.14 24.12
C GLN A 211 4.19 8.53 25.19
N HIS A 212 3.25 7.70 24.77
CA HIS A 212 2.27 7.04 25.62
C HIS A 212 2.22 5.53 25.32
N ASP A 213 2.47 4.69 26.33
CA ASP A 213 2.34 3.24 26.18
C ASP A 213 0.85 2.85 26.18
N LEU A 214 0.40 2.13 25.14
CA LEU A 214 -0.97 1.59 25.06
C LEU A 214 -1.04 0.24 25.80
N THR A 215 -1.14 0.29 27.12
CA THR A 215 -1.04 -0.88 27.99
C THR A 215 -2.18 -1.89 27.84
N PHE A 216 -3.30 -1.50 27.23
CA PHE A 216 -4.40 -2.42 26.92
C PHE A 216 -4.10 -3.33 25.71
N ILE A 217 -3.10 -2.98 24.88
CA ILE A 217 -2.62 -3.82 23.79
C ILE A 217 -1.48 -4.69 24.31
N GLN A 218 -1.78 -5.97 24.52
CA GLN A 218 -0.82 -6.94 25.05
C GLN A 218 -0.42 -7.94 23.98
N ASN A 219 0.87 -8.26 23.93
CA ASN A 219 1.45 -9.24 23.01
C ASN A 219 0.95 -9.06 21.55
N PRO A 220 1.07 -7.85 20.97
CA PRO A 220 0.62 -7.64 19.60
C PRO A 220 1.48 -8.44 18.61
N THR A 221 0.86 -8.86 17.51
CA THR A 221 1.60 -9.31 16.33
C THR A 221 2.19 -8.09 15.60
N TYR A 222 2.79 -8.30 14.43
CA TYR A 222 3.22 -7.18 13.59
C TYR A 222 2.01 -6.37 13.14
N GLY A 223 2.20 -5.09 13.03
CA GLY A 223 1.20 -4.20 12.45
C GLY A 223 0.05 -3.86 13.39
N LEU A 224 -0.41 -2.66 13.19
CA LEU A 224 -1.58 -2.09 13.82
C LEU A 224 -2.39 -1.44 12.69
N ALA A 225 -3.57 -1.96 12.40
CA ALA A 225 -4.46 -1.37 11.42
C ALA A 225 -5.31 -0.29 12.10
N ILE A 226 -5.37 0.88 11.47
CA ILE A 226 -6.07 2.04 12.02
C ILE A 226 -7.17 2.48 11.05
N TRP A 227 -8.39 2.56 11.53
CA TRP A 227 -9.48 3.19 10.83
C TRP A 227 -9.73 4.59 11.40
N ARG A 228 -9.69 5.60 10.55
CA ARG A 228 -9.82 6.99 10.97
C ARG A 228 -11.24 7.36 11.36
N GLY A 229 -12.25 6.68 10.81
CA GLY A 229 -13.62 7.10 10.91
C GLY A 229 -13.97 8.29 10.00
N GLY A 230 -15.26 8.58 9.86
CA GLY A 230 -15.74 9.81 9.25
C GLY A 230 -15.66 11.00 10.22
N LEU A 231 -15.99 12.19 9.75
CA LEU A 231 -16.07 13.39 10.58
C LEU A 231 -16.94 13.13 11.84
N GLY A 232 -16.37 13.36 13.02
CA GLY A 232 -17.03 13.17 14.30
C GLY A 232 -17.05 11.73 14.85
N THR A 233 -16.45 10.76 14.16
CA THR A 233 -16.25 9.40 14.69
C THR A 233 -14.86 9.27 15.29
N GLN A 234 -14.75 8.49 16.37
CA GLN A 234 -13.44 8.14 16.94
C GLN A 234 -12.73 7.14 16.04
N PRO A 235 -11.39 7.24 15.89
CA PRO A 235 -10.63 6.20 15.20
C PRO A 235 -10.73 4.87 15.94
N LEU A 236 -10.58 3.76 15.20
CA LEU A 236 -10.51 2.42 15.76
C LEU A 236 -9.13 1.82 15.49
N LEU A 237 -8.60 1.16 16.49
CA LEU A 237 -7.38 0.37 16.39
C LEU A 237 -7.75 -1.10 16.21
N ALA A 238 -7.00 -1.81 15.37
CA ALA A 238 -7.13 -3.26 15.23
C ALA A 238 -5.74 -3.90 15.22
N TRP A 239 -5.59 -5.01 15.92
CA TRP A 239 -4.33 -5.76 16.00
C TRP A 239 -4.58 -7.25 16.18
N GLY A 240 -3.59 -8.04 15.79
CA GLY A 240 -3.52 -9.45 16.15
C GLY A 240 -2.76 -9.63 17.46
N THR A 241 -3.03 -10.71 18.18
CA THR A 241 -2.21 -11.12 19.33
C THR A 241 -1.30 -12.28 18.95
N GLN A 242 -0.10 -12.32 19.54
CA GLN A 242 0.80 -13.45 19.34
C GLN A 242 0.21 -14.74 19.90
N LEU A 243 0.56 -15.84 19.24
CA LEU A 243 0.16 -17.17 19.64
C LEU A 243 0.77 -17.57 21.01
N TYR A 244 2.00 -17.13 21.29
CA TYR A 244 2.70 -17.40 22.54
C TYR A 244 2.60 -16.21 23.49
N PRO A 245 2.40 -16.47 24.82
CA PRO A 245 2.43 -17.76 25.51
C PRO A 245 1.08 -18.54 25.56
N ASN A 246 0.01 -18.02 24.96
CA ASN A 246 -1.36 -18.47 25.23
C ASN A 246 -1.88 -19.60 24.33
N SER A 247 -1.11 -20.14 23.39
CA SER A 247 -1.54 -21.15 22.41
C SER A 247 -2.75 -20.74 21.55
N THR A 248 -3.16 -19.47 21.62
CA THR A 248 -4.23 -18.86 20.83
C THR A 248 -3.77 -17.54 20.26
N SER A 249 -4.28 -17.18 19.09
CA SER A 249 -4.13 -15.84 18.51
C SER A 249 -5.51 -15.24 18.32
N SER A 250 -5.66 -13.97 18.67
CA SER A 250 -6.92 -13.24 18.57
C SER A 250 -6.77 -11.98 17.73
N LEU A 251 -7.81 -11.65 17.00
CA LEU A 251 -7.96 -10.37 16.31
C LEU A 251 -8.79 -9.46 17.21
N MET A 252 -8.21 -8.32 17.58
CA MET A 252 -8.74 -7.40 18.58
C MET A 252 -9.01 -6.03 17.95
N ILE A 253 -10.02 -5.34 18.50
CA ILE A 253 -10.27 -3.92 18.21
C ILE A 253 -10.50 -3.13 19.50
N ALA A 254 -10.22 -1.83 19.48
CA ALA A 254 -10.54 -0.90 20.55
C ALA A 254 -10.49 0.56 20.04
N ASN A 255 -11.05 1.47 20.85
CA ASN A 255 -10.75 2.89 20.71
C ASN A 255 -9.30 3.18 21.14
N PRO A 256 -8.71 4.33 20.75
CA PRO A 256 -7.34 4.70 21.14
C PRO A 256 -7.12 4.81 22.65
N ASP A 257 -8.15 5.09 23.42
CA ASP A 257 -8.12 5.14 24.90
C ASP A 257 -8.31 3.77 25.57
N GLY A 258 -8.44 2.69 24.77
CA GLY A 258 -8.70 1.33 25.24
C GLY A 258 -10.16 1.02 25.57
N SER A 259 -11.06 1.99 25.44
CA SER A 259 -12.51 1.72 25.58
C SER A 259 -13.01 0.89 24.40
N ASN A 260 -14.15 0.22 24.59
CA ASN A 260 -14.77 -0.69 23.63
C ASN A 260 -13.82 -1.79 23.11
N LEU A 261 -12.94 -2.26 24.00
CA LEU A 261 -12.05 -3.39 23.70
C LEU A 261 -12.89 -4.64 23.40
N GLU A 262 -12.71 -5.20 22.21
CA GLU A 262 -13.48 -6.34 21.72
C GLU A 262 -12.59 -7.35 21.00
N THR A 263 -12.90 -8.63 21.15
CA THR A 263 -12.32 -9.74 20.37
C THR A 263 -13.23 -10.04 19.18
N LEU A 264 -12.69 -9.92 17.98
CA LEU A 264 -13.42 -10.23 16.74
C LEU A 264 -13.35 -11.70 16.38
N LEU A 265 -12.18 -12.30 16.51
CA LEU A 265 -11.89 -13.68 16.13
C LEU A 265 -10.80 -14.25 17.06
N THR A 266 -10.90 -15.52 17.39
CA THR A 266 -9.84 -16.28 18.07
C THR A 266 -9.61 -17.59 17.32
N ILE A 267 -8.34 -17.94 17.14
CA ILE A 267 -7.91 -19.21 16.60
C ILE A 267 -6.98 -19.91 17.58
N ASP A 268 -7.06 -21.25 17.63
CA ASP A 268 -6.16 -22.09 18.41
C ASP A 268 -4.89 -22.41 17.62
N ALA A 269 -3.79 -22.64 18.33
CA ALA A 269 -2.56 -23.14 17.72
C ALA A 269 -2.79 -24.52 17.12
N ILE A 270 -2.42 -24.67 15.86
CA ILE A 270 -2.31 -25.99 15.23
C ILE A 270 -0.90 -26.52 15.55
N ALA A 271 -0.80 -27.70 16.16
CA ALA A 271 0.44 -28.22 16.72
C ALA A 271 1.61 -28.29 15.73
N ASP A 272 1.33 -28.63 14.46
CA ASP A 272 2.37 -28.86 13.44
C ASP A 272 2.54 -27.69 12.47
N ALA A 273 1.64 -26.70 12.49
CA ALA A 273 1.68 -25.53 11.63
C ALA A 273 1.02 -24.31 12.32
N PRO A 274 1.65 -23.78 13.37
CA PRO A 274 1.06 -22.69 14.13
C PRO A 274 0.95 -21.43 13.25
N VAL A 275 -0.23 -20.82 13.25
CA VAL A 275 -0.51 -19.56 12.58
C VAL A 275 -1.00 -18.52 13.58
N GLN A 276 -0.68 -17.27 13.34
CA GLN A 276 -1.16 -16.13 14.12
C GLN A 276 -1.93 -15.16 13.23
N LEU A 277 -2.85 -14.42 13.83
CA LEU A 277 -3.64 -13.40 13.15
C LEU A 277 -2.86 -12.08 13.07
N VAL A 278 -2.87 -11.46 11.90
CA VAL A 278 -2.26 -10.14 11.68
C VAL A 278 -3.34 -9.22 11.10
N ALA A 279 -3.58 -8.09 11.74
CA ALA A 279 -4.45 -7.05 11.21
C ALA A 279 -3.73 -6.30 10.09
N GLU A 280 -4.31 -6.26 8.88
CA GLU A 280 -3.69 -5.64 7.71
C GLU A 280 -4.23 -4.22 7.48
N LEU A 281 -5.52 -4.09 7.21
CA LEU A 281 -6.16 -2.80 6.95
C LEU A 281 -7.68 -2.86 7.15
N TRP A 282 -8.26 -1.69 7.37
CA TRP A 282 -9.71 -1.53 7.44
C TRP A 282 -10.31 -1.27 6.06
N SER A 283 -11.58 -1.68 5.85
CA SER A 283 -12.37 -1.16 4.73
C SER A 283 -12.60 0.35 4.92
N ALA A 284 -12.79 1.08 3.83
CA ALA A 284 -12.98 2.53 3.85
C ALA A 284 -14.15 2.97 4.74
N ASP A 285 -15.22 2.16 4.80
CA ASP A 285 -16.42 2.44 5.60
C ASP A 285 -16.29 1.96 7.07
N GLY A 286 -15.18 1.36 7.45
CA GLY A 286 -14.92 0.85 8.80
C GLY A 286 -15.77 -0.36 9.22
N LYS A 287 -16.53 -0.95 8.29
CA LYS A 287 -17.40 -2.09 8.61
C LYS A 287 -16.72 -3.43 8.55
N SER A 288 -15.56 -3.48 7.93
CA SER A 288 -14.79 -4.70 7.80
C SER A 288 -13.30 -4.47 8.07
N LEU A 289 -12.66 -5.50 8.58
CA LEU A 289 -11.22 -5.55 8.77
C LEU A 289 -10.64 -6.65 7.88
N TYR A 290 -9.61 -6.31 7.10
CA TYR A 290 -8.80 -7.28 6.37
C TYR A 290 -7.68 -7.77 7.28
N PHE A 291 -7.44 -9.06 7.27
CA PHE A 291 -6.43 -9.71 8.09
C PHE A 291 -5.80 -10.91 7.38
N SER A 292 -4.63 -11.31 7.84
CA SER A 292 -3.97 -12.53 7.38
C SER A 292 -3.80 -13.55 8.52
N LYS A 293 -3.57 -14.81 8.14
CA LYS A 293 -3.17 -15.91 9.02
C LYS A 293 -1.73 -16.24 8.68
N GLU A 294 -0.81 -15.69 9.46
CA GLU A 294 0.62 -15.82 9.18
C GLU A 294 1.23 -16.99 9.96
N PRO A 295 2.06 -17.80 9.28
CA PRO A 295 2.77 -18.87 9.96
C PRO A 295 3.77 -18.33 10.97
N VAL A 296 3.90 -19.03 12.10
CA VAL A 296 4.85 -18.67 13.15
C VAL A 296 6.14 -19.46 12.96
N GLY A 297 7.28 -18.75 13.01
CA GLY A 297 8.58 -19.40 12.97
C GLY A 297 9.08 -19.76 11.57
N ILE A 298 8.66 -19.04 10.54
CA ILE A 298 9.29 -19.16 9.23
C ILE A 298 10.76 -18.74 9.34
N GLY A 299 11.64 -19.69 9.15
CA GLY A 299 13.08 -19.45 9.02
C GLY A 299 13.46 -19.33 7.55
N GLY A 300 14.47 -18.51 7.27
CA GLY A 300 15.05 -18.40 5.94
C GLY A 300 15.48 -16.97 5.63
N TYR A 301 16.24 -16.82 4.54
CA TYR A 301 16.63 -15.51 4.04
C TYR A 301 15.54 -15.01 3.09
N ILE A 302 14.65 -14.18 3.60
CA ILE A 302 13.55 -13.58 2.84
C ILE A 302 13.81 -12.08 2.75
N LEU A 303 14.20 -11.60 1.56
CA LEU A 303 14.39 -10.16 1.31
C LEU A 303 13.05 -9.42 1.20
N PHE A 304 12.08 -10.04 0.54
CA PHE A 304 10.76 -9.48 0.32
C PHE A 304 9.73 -10.40 0.96
N GLY A 305 9.21 -9.98 2.09
CA GLY A 305 8.11 -10.65 2.79
C GLY A 305 6.79 -9.97 2.45
N GLY A 306 5.71 -10.74 2.44
CA GLY A 306 4.36 -10.27 2.27
C GLY A 306 3.41 -11.13 3.11
N ALA A 307 2.10 -10.91 3.01
CA ALA A 307 1.11 -11.76 3.65
C ALA A 307 0.99 -13.12 2.94
N SER A 308 0.65 -14.17 3.69
CA SER A 308 0.49 -15.53 3.15
C SER A 308 -0.87 -15.76 2.51
N ASN A 309 -1.86 -14.99 2.91
CA ASN A 309 -3.27 -15.11 2.53
C ASN A 309 -3.99 -13.82 2.90
N LEU A 310 -5.26 -13.69 2.51
CA LEU A 310 -6.07 -12.52 2.85
C LEU A 310 -7.48 -12.94 3.17
N TYR A 311 -7.96 -12.51 4.32
CA TYR A 311 -9.32 -12.67 4.81
C TYR A 311 -9.94 -11.30 5.10
N LYS A 312 -11.26 -11.27 5.14
CA LYS A 312 -12.05 -10.12 5.59
C LYS A 312 -13.02 -10.58 6.66
N ILE A 313 -13.14 -9.83 7.75
CA ILE A 313 -14.15 -10.03 8.79
C ILE A 313 -15.09 -8.84 8.84
N ASP A 314 -16.39 -9.09 8.83
CA ASP A 314 -17.41 -8.08 9.11
C ASP A 314 -17.46 -7.80 10.62
N ILE A 315 -17.40 -6.52 11.01
CA ILE A 315 -17.29 -6.15 12.42
C ILE A 315 -18.58 -6.44 13.19
N ALA A 316 -19.74 -6.28 12.58
CA ALA A 316 -21.03 -6.45 13.24
C ALA A 316 -21.44 -7.92 13.34
N THR A 317 -21.29 -8.69 12.27
CA THR A 317 -21.74 -10.09 12.20
C THR A 317 -20.65 -11.08 12.61
N LYS A 318 -19.39 -10.67 12.57
CA LYS A 318 -18.19 -11.53 12.74
C LYS A 318 -18.01 -12.57 11.64
N ASP A 319 -18.73 -12.43 10.54
CA ASP A 319 -18.58 -13.32 9.39
C ASP A 319 -17.23 -13.14 8.73
N VAL A 320 -16.52 -14.26 8.55
CA VAL A 320 -15.21 -14.30 7.90
C VAL A 320 -15.36 -14.74 6.45
N THR A 321 -14.82 -13.96 5.53
CA THR A 321 -14.73 -14.28 4.11
C THR A 321 -13.27 -14.45 3.71
N GLU A 322 -12.94 -15.55 3.05
CA GLU A 322 -11.63 -15.74 2.44
C GLU A 322 -11.59 -14.99 1.12
N ILE A 323 -10.61 -14.08 0.97
CA ILE A 323 -10.41 -13.26 -0.23
C ILE A 323 -9.35 -13.89 -1.12
N ILE A 324 -8.19 -14.23 -0.54
CA ILE A 324 -7.10 -14.94 -1.20
C ILE A 324 -6.69 -16.11 -0.31
N PRO A 325 -6.92 -17.35 -0.77
CA PRO A 325 -6.52 -18.51 -0.01
C PRO A 325 -5.00 -18.63 0.07
N GLN A 326 -4.54 -19.29 1.11
CA GLN A 326 -3.16 -19.72 1.17
C GLN A 326 -2.84 -20.66 0.01
N ALA A 327 -1.73 -20.43 -0.69
CA ALA A 327 -1.31 -21.33 -1.73
C ALA A 327 -1.13 -22.75 -1.18
N PRO A 328 -1.63 -23.80 -1.88
CA PRO A 328 -1.52 -25.20 -1.44
C PRO A 328 -0.10 -25.72 -1.65
N THR A 329 0.85 -25.19 -0.91
CA THR A 329 2.27 -25.59 -0.95
C THR A 329 2.69 -26.20 0.38
N THR A 330 3.72 -27.02 0.35
CA THR A 330 4.32 -27.61 1.57
C THR A 330 5.01 -26.57 2.46
N SER A 331 5.21 -25.36 1.95
CA SER A 331 5.75 -24.22 2.68
C SER A 331 4.84 -23.01 2.44
N PRO A 332 4.44 -22.29 3.49
CA PRO A 332 3.69 -21.04 3.35
C PRO A 332 4.47 -20.05 2.49
N GLN A 333 3.82 -19.49 1.48
CA GLN A 333 4.41 -18.44 0.66
C GLN A 333 3.92 -17.09 1.20
N THR A 334 4.83 -16.28 1.71
CA THR A 334 4.57 -14.91 2.18
C THR A 334 4.82 -13.94 1.02
N CYS A 335 3.90 -13.88 0.10
CA CYS A 335 4.12 -13.23 -1.20
C CYS A 335 3.05 -12.19 -1.61
N LEU A 336 2.04 -11.95 -0.78
CA LEU A 336 1.07 -10.87 -1.02
C LEU A 336 1.67 -9.54 -0.55
N ASP A 337 1.87 -8.59 -1.46
CA ASP A 337 2.60 -7.35 -1.19
C ASP A 337 1.71 -6.19 -0.78
N ALA A 338 0.62 -5.96 -1.49
CA ALA A 338 -0.23 -4.80 -1.29
C ALA A 338 -1.66 -4.96 -1.81
N ILE A 339 -2.56 -4.17 -1.23
CA ILE A 339 -3.92 -3.95 -1.71
C ILE A 339 -3.99 -2.51 -2.21
N SER A 340 -4.68 -2.28 -3.34
CA SER A 340 -4.92 -0.92 -3.86
C SER A 340 -5.83 -0.11 -2.94
N GLY A 341 -5.72 1.22 -3.00
CA GLY A 341 -6.49 2.12 -2.14
C GLY A 341 -8.02 2.01 -2.30
N ASP A 342 -8.50 1.54 -3.45
CA ASP A 342 -9.91 1.25 -3.73
C ASP A 342 -10.34 -0.18 -3.35
N TYR A 343 -9.44 -0.99 -2.78
CA TYR A 343 -9.64 -2.39 -2.36
C TYR A 343 -10.00 -3.35 -3.52
N ARG A 344 -9.77 -2.95 -4.76
CA ARG A 344 -10.10 -3.71 -5.93
C ARG A 344 -8.97 -4.64 -6.37
N PHE A 345 -7.74 -4.18 -6.27
CA PHE A 345 -6.57 -4.91 -6.75
C PHE A 345 -5.68 -5.38 -5.61
N VAL A 346 -5.07 -6.55 -5.81
CA VAL A 346 -4.00 -7.07 -4.96
C VAL A 346 -2.77 -7.34 -5.82
N ALA A 347 -1.62 -6.87 -5.38
CA ALA A 347 -0.33 -7.19 -5.97
C ALA A 347 0.36 -8.29 -5.19
N ASP A 348 0.92 -9.27 -5.90
CA ASP A 348 1.70 -10.35 -5.31
C ASP A 348 2.93 -10.70 -6.16
N HIS A 349 3.92 -11.31 -5.50
CA HIS A 349 5.10 -11.91 -6.13
C HIS A 349 5.16 -13.43 -5.99
N CYS A 350 3.99 -14.08 -5.86
CA CYS A 350 3.87 -15.53 -5.70
C CYS A 350 4.36 -16.31 -6.92
N THR A 351 4.35 -15.69 -8.08
CA THR A 351 4.93 -16.25 -9.31
C THR A 351 6.35 -15.71 -9.50
N PRO A 352 7.37 -16.57 -9.67
CA PRO A 352 8.74 -16.12 -9.86
C PRO A 352 8.89 -15.13 -11.02
N ASN A 353 9.68 -14.08 -10.82
CA ASN A 353 10.09 -13.10 -11.84
C ASN A 353 8.98 -12.19 -12.39
N VAL A 354 7.81 -12.17 -11.78
CA VAL A 354 6.72 -11.27 -12.17
C VAL A 354 6.00 -10.73 -10.93
N ILE A 355 5.41 -9.55 -11.06
CA ILE A 355 4.37 -9.10 -10.13
C ILE A 355 3.02 -9.42 -10.75
N THR A 356 2.20 -10.16 -10.04
CA THR A 356 0.81 -10.44 -10.43
C THR A 356 -0.09 -9.40 -9.81
N VAL A 357 -0.98 -8.82 -10.61
CA VAL A 357 -2.05 -7.92 -10.15
C VAL A 357 -3.37 -8.63 -10.35
N ARG A 358 -4.07 -8.91 -9.25
CA ARG A 358 -5.38 -9.60 -9.23
C ARG A 358 -6.49 -8.58 -9.08
N ASP A 359 -7.45 -8.58 -9.98
CA ASP A 359 -8.69 -7.83 -9.84
C ASP A 359 -9.70 -8.68 -9.06
N LEU A 360 -9.99 -8.30 -7.82
CA LEU A 360 -10.89 -9.03 -6.93
C LEU A 360 -12.35 -8.96 -7.35
N GLN A 361 -12.75 -7.93 -8.12
CA GLN A 361 -14.11 -7.77 -8.61
C GLN A 361 -14.34 -8.56 -9.92
N ALA A 362 -13.41 -8.44 -10.86
CA ALA A 362 -13.50 -9.13 -12.14
C ALA A 362 -13.03 -10.58 -12.07
N SER A 363 -12.40 -11.01 -10.96
CA SER A 363 -11.77 -12.34 -10.81
C SER A 363 -10.77 -12.65 -11.93
N THR A 364 -10.03 -11.63 -12.37
CA THR A 364 -8.99 -11.73 -13.40
C THR A 364 -7.63 -11.34 -12.84
N SER A 365 -6.58 -11.71 -13.55
CA SER A 365 -5.22 -11.29 -13.17
C SER A 365 -4.43 -10.87 -14.40
N THR A 366 -3.51 -9.94 -14.18
CA THR A 366 -2.50 -9.49 -15.13
C THR A 366 -1.12 -9.66 -14.54
N THR A 367 -0.08 -9.65 -15.36
CA THR A 367 1.30 -9.75 -14.88
C THR A 367 2.12 -8.57 -15.36
N ILE A 368 2.92 -8.02 -14.47
CA ILE A 368 3.95 -7.03 -14.76
C ILE A 368 5.27 -7.78 -14.84
N GLN A 369 5.89 -7.74 -16.01
CA GLN A 369 7.16 -8.38 -16.26
C GLN A 369 8.30 -7.40 -16.09
N VAL A 370 9.44 -7.87 -15.63
CA VAL A 370 10.67 -7.08 -15.62
C VAL A 370 11.06 -6.73 -17.05
N GLN A 371 11.60 -5.54 -17.23
CA GLN A 371 12.03 -5.03 -18.54
C GLN A 371 12.82 -6.05 -19.33
N SER A 372 12.49 -6.20 -20.62
CA SER A 372 13.16 -7.12 -21.54
C SER A 372 14.67 -6.86 -21.61
N GLY A 373 15.44 -7.92 -21.55
CA GLY A 373 16.91 -7.87 -21.59
C GLY A 373 17.58 -7.59 -20.25
N PHE A 374 16.82 -7.32 -19.18
CA PHE A 374 17.35 -7.24 -17.83
C PHE A 374 17.41 -8.63 -17.19
N SER A 375 18.57 -9.00 -16.72
CA SER A 375 18.83 -10.27 -16.05
C SER A 375 19.78 -10.05 -14.87
N GLY A 376 19.90 -11.04 -14.00
CA GLY A 376 20.84 -10.99 -12.88
C GLY A 376 20.21 -10.72 -11.53
N TYR A 377 18.88 -10.54 -11.45
CA TYR A 377 18.13 -10.61 -10.21
C TYR A 377 17.66 -12.04 -9.94
N GLY A 378 17.44 -12.37 -8.68
CA GLY A 378 16.92 -13.67 -8.25
C GLY A 378 15.64 -13.55 -7.41
N MET A 379 15.29 -12.33 -7.00
CA MET A 379 14.16 -12.02 -6.14
C MET A 379 13.42 -10.79 -6.66
N ILE A 380 12.11 -10.78 -6.50
CA ILE A 380 11.20 -9.68 -6.82
C ILE A 380 10.17 -9.56 -5.70
N GLY A 381 9.71 -8.37 -5.37
CA GLY A 381 8.67 -8.16 -4.35
C GLY A 381 8.60 -6.72 -3.87
N SER A 382 8.04 -6.54 -2.68
CA SER A 382 7.80 -5.20 -2.09
C SER A 382 6.98 -4.30 -3.01
N ALA A 383 5.98 -4.89 -3.69
CA ALA A 383 5.14 -4.15 -4.63
C ALA A 383 4.18 -3.20 -3.90
N ARG A 384 3.98 -1.99 -4.44
CA ARG A 384 3.07 -0.97 -3.92
C ARG A 384 2.32 -0.28 -5.06
N PHE A 385 1.00 -0.16 -4.90
CA PHE A 385 0.17 0.60 -5.84
C PHE A 385 0.39 2.10 -5.69
N SER A 386 0.33 2.83 -6.81
CA SER A 386 0.17 4.28 -6.80
C SER A 386 -1.19 4.67 -6.19
N PRO A 387 -1.37 5.92 -5.71
CA PRO A 387 -2.64 6.38 -5.16
C PRO A 387 -3.83 6.18 -6.10
N THR A 388 -3.65 6.40 -7.42
CA THR A 388 -4.67 6.13 -8.44
C THR A 388 -4.87 4.65 -8.75
N GLY A 389 -3.95 3.76 -8.31
CA GLY A 389 -4.01 2.33 -8.57
C GLY A 389 -3.60 1.91 -9.99
N ASP A 390 -3.21 2.84 -10.86
CA ASP A 390 -2.88 2.57 -12.26
C ASP A 390 -1.43 2.09 -12.48
N ARG A 391 -0.57 2.25 -11.48
CA ARG A 391 0.83 1.81 -11.49
C ARG A 391 1.18 1.01 -10.25
N VAL A 392 2.21 0.17 -10.40
CA VAL A 392 2.82 -0.61 -9.33
C VAL A 392 4.32 -0.40 -9.37
N ALA A 393 4.89 0.07 -8.26
CA ALA A 393 6.32 0.06 -8.03
C ALA A 393 6.72 -1.19 -7.26
N PHE A 394 7.87 -1.75 -7.57
CA PHE A 394 8.38 -2.94 -6.89
C PHE A 394 9.91 -2.98 -6.89
N ALA A 395 10.46 -3.78 -6.01
CA ALA A 395 11.89 -3.96 -5.89
C ALA A 395 12.35 -5.29 -6.50
N LEU A 396 13.60 -5.28 -6.96
CA LEU A 396 14.32 -6.44 -7.44
C LEU A 396 15.61 -6.57 -6.64
N ALA A 397 16.06 -7.79 -6.39
CA ALA A 397 17.33 -8.03 -5.73
C ALA A 397 18.05 -9.23 -6.32
N LYS A 398 19.37 -9.12 -6.38
CA LYS A 398 20.29 -10.22 -6.57
C LYS A 398 20.75 -10.69 -5.20
N HIS A 399 20.42 -11.93 -4.88
CA HIS A 399 20.99 -12.57 -3.69
C HIS A 399 22.33 -13.22 -4.04
N ASP A 400 23.39 -12.57 -3.63
CA ASP A 400 24.75 -13.10 -3.68
C ASP A 400 25.45 -12.60 -2.41
N PRO A 401 25.83 -13.47 -1.47
CA PRO A 401 26.43 -13.05 -0.20
C PRO A 401 27.66 -12.12 -0.35
N ASN A 402 28.27 -12.12 -1.52
CA ASN A 402 29.44 -11.30 -1.82
C ASN A 402 29.17 -10.12 -2.76
N ALA A 403 27.97 -10.05 -3.35
CA ALA A 403 27.66 -9.09 -4.40
C ALA A 403 26.15 -8.80 -4.48
N GLU A 404 25.49 -8.61 -3.33
CA GLU A 404 24.09 -8.20 -3.30
C GLU A 404 23.91 -6.88 -4.03
N GLN A 405 22.84 -6.78 -4.80
CA GLN A 405 22.48 -5.57 -5.51
C GLN A 405 20.98 -5.49 -5.66
N GLY A 406 20.42 -4.28 -5.58
CA GLY A 406 19.00 -4.02 -5.67
C GLY A 406 18.65 -3.02 -6.77
N TRP A 407 17.40 -3.09 -7.22
CA TRP A 407 16.81 -2.19 -8.21
C TRP A 407 15.38 -1.86 -7.83
N VAL A 408 14.86 -0.76 -8.38
CA VAL A 408 13.46 -0.40 -8.29
C VAL A 408 12.89 -0.27 -9.70
N ALA A 409 11.70 -0.80 -9.91
CA ALA A 409 10.98 -0.76 -11.18
C ALA A 409 9.55 -0.26 -10.99
N VAL A 410 8.98 0.31 -12.04
CA VAL A 410 7.57 0.73 -12.11
C VAL A 410 6.93 0.14 -13.36
N GLY A 411 5.77 -0.48 -13.18
CA GLY A 411 4.92 -1.01 -14.24
C GLY A 411 3.49 -0.52 -14.15
N LYS A 412 2.69 -0.76 -15.19
CA LYS A 412 1.24 -0.49 -15.15
C LYS A 412 0.51 -1.62 -14.45
N SER A 413 -0.48 -1.30 -13.63
CA SER A 413 -1.33 -2.32 -12.99
C SER A 413 -2.12 -3.17 -13.99
N SER A 414 -2.34 -2.66 -15.19
CA SER A 414 -2.91 -3.40 -16.32
C SER A 414 -1.98 -4.43 -16.95
N GLY A 415 -0.75 -4.58 -16.43
CA GLY A 415 0.24 -5.56 -16.89
C GLY A 415 1.18 -5.03 -17.99
N GLY A 416 2.04 -5.92 -18.46
CA GLY A 416 3.06 -5.62 -19.48
C GLY A 416 4.46 -5.46 -18.91
N ALA A 417 5.35 -4.82 -19.67
CA ALA A 417 6.72 -4.58 -19.24
C ALA A 417 6.81 -3.42 -18.25
N SER A 418 7.67 -3.56 -17.26
CA SER A 418 8.05 -2.47 -16.34
C SER A 418 9.26 -1.69 -16.86
N ASN A 419 9.50 -0.53 -16.27
CA ASN A 419 10.70 0.28 -16.46
C ASN A 419 11.55 0.24 -15.19
N LEU A 420 12.84 -0.02 -15.32
CA LEU A 420 13.80 0.18 -14.24
C LEU A 420 14.01 1.68 -14.04
N ILE A 421 13.83 2.15 -12.82
CA ILE A 421 13.93 3.57 -12.47
C ILE A 421 15.07 3.85 -11.49
N LEU A 422 15.61 2.83 -10.83
CA LEU A 422 16.75 2.96 -9.95
C LEU A 422 17.61 1.68 -10.03
N THR A 423 18.93 1.88 -10.11
CA THR A 423 19.94 0.83 -9.95
C THR A 423 20.79 1.18 -8.75
N GLY A 424 20.86 0.29 -7.79
CA GLY A 424 21.69 0.45 -6.61
C GLY A 424 23.13 0.04 -6.83
N ASP A 425 23.99 0.52 -5.95
CA ASP A 425 25.35 0.10 -5.87
C ASP A 425 25.45 -1.36 -5.37
N GLN A 426 26.58 -2.00 -5.64
CA GLN A 426 26.87 -3.32 -5.07
C GLN A 426 26.93 -3.22 -3.54
N GLY A 427 26.27 -4.16 -2.86
CA GLY A 427 26.15 -4.19 -1.40
C GLY A 427 24.92 -3.41 -0.88
N SER A 428 24.00 -2.99 -1.74
CA SER A 428 22.73 -2.37 -1.33
C SER A 428 21.54 -3.01 -2.03
N TRP A 429 20.40 -3.03 -1.33
CA TRP A 429 19.11 -3.43 -1.88
C TRP A 429 18.02 -2.50 -1.35
N TYR A 430 16.84 -2.54 -1.97
CA TYR A 430 15.76 -1.59 -1.72
C TYR A 430 14.46 -2.29 -1.36
N ASN A 431 13.65 -1.62 -0.53
CA ASN A 431 12.22 -1.86 -0.41
C ASN A 431 11.45 -0.64 -0.91
N VAL A 432 10.41 -0.87 -1.68
CA VAL A 432 9.41 0.15 -1.97
C VAL A 432 8.46 0.20 -0.78
N LEU A 433 8.42 1.33 -0.10
CA LEU A 433 7.60 1.53 1.10
C LEU A 433 6.20 2.02 0.75
N GLY A 434 6.07 2.80 -0.33
CA GLY A 434 4.82 3.37 -0.79
C GLY A 434 5.01 4.46 -1.82
N TRP A 435 3.94 5.21 -2.04
CA TRP A 435 3.90 6.39 -2.88
C TRP A 435 3.44 7.58 -2.05
N LEU A 436 4.08 8.72 -2.22
CA LEU A 436 3.64 9.99 -1.61
C LEU A 436 2.55 10.64 -2.46
N ASP A 437 2.67 10.50 -3.77
CA ASP A 437 1.72 10.88 -4.81
C ASP A 437 1.96 10.00 -6.04
N ASP A 438 1.23 10.22 -7.15
CA ASP A 438 1.39 9.41 -8.36
C ASP A 438 2.74 9.59 -9.07
N GLN A 439 3.58 10.54 -8.66
CA GLN A 439 4.88 10.83 -9.27
C GLN A 439 6.05 10.53 -8.34
N THR A 440 5.81 10.34 -7.02
CA THR A 440 6.87 10.26 -6.02
C THR A 440 6.75 9.00 -5.19
N LEU A 441 7.76 8.16 -5.26
CA LEU A 441 7.93 6.96 -4.47
C LEU A 441 8.66 7.26 -3.17
N LEU A 442 8.36 6.46 -2.16
CA LEU A 442 9.12 6.36 -0.93
C LEU A 442 9.81 5.01 -0.90
N ILE A 443 11.13 5.01 -0.82
CA ILE A 443 11.95 3.81 -0.81
C ILE A 443 12.91 3.81 0.38
N GLN A 444 13.28 2.62 0.82
CA GLN A 444 14.32 2.41 1.81
C GLN A 444 15.44 1.59 1.22
N SER A 445 16.69 2.06 1.36
CA SER A 445 17.86 1.26 1.08
C SER A 445 18.35 0.54 2.34
N PHE A 446 18.86 -0.65 2.13
CA PHE A 446 19.54 -1.45 3.14
C PHE A 446 20.94 -1.69 2.67
N GLY A 447 21.93 -1.30 3.48
CA GLY A 447 23.33 -1.62 3.23
C GLY A 447 23.64 -3.03 3.69
N VAL A 448 24.36 -3.78 2.86
CA VAL A 448 24.82 -5.13 3.18
C VAL A 448 26.34 -5.16 3.09
N GLY A 449 27.00 -5.65 4.13
CA GLY A 449 28.42 -5.96 4.09
C GLY A 449 29.41 -4.82 4.33
N GLY A 450 28.96 -3.66 4.78
CA GLY A 450 29.84 -2.55 5.21
C GLY A 450 30.20 -2.62 6.69
N THR A 451 31.21 -1.85 7.10
CA THR A 451 31.62 -1.73 8.52
C THR A 451 30.55 -1.08 9.40
N ASN A 452 29.59 -0.37 8.81
CA ASN A 452 28.38 0.19 9.46
C ASN A 452 27.31 0.42 8.38
N PRO A 453 26.53 -0.61 7.98
CA PRO A 453 25.43 -0.40 7.03
C PRO A 453 24.37 0.47 7.70
N VAL A 454 24.18 1.68 7.20
CA VAL A 454 23.10 2.57 7.64
C VAL A 454 21.96 2.42 6.65
N ASN A 455 20.78 2.03 7.17
CA ASN A 455 19.57 2.09 6.39
C ASN A 455 19.25 3.56 6.07
N GLN A 456 18.73 3.82 4.88
CA GLN A 456 18.44 5.18 4.43
C GLN A 456 17.10 5.24 3.74
N VAL A 457 16.37 6.32 3.97
CA VAL A 457 15.08 6.59 3.35
C VAL A 457 15.25 7.65 2.26
N PHE A 458 14.66 7.40 1.09
CA PHE A 458 14.70 8.31 -0.05
C PHE A 458 13.31 8.54 -0.61
N THR A 459 13.12 9.70 -1.21
CA THR A 459 12.09 9.90 -2.23
C THR A 459 12.72 9.67 -3.61
N LEU A 460 11.94 9.07 -4.51
CA LEU A 460 12.35 8.73 -5.86
C LEU A 460 11.24 9.10 -6.83
N SER A 461 11.53 9.91 -7.86
CA SER A 461 10.55 10.17 -8.90
C SER A 461 10.21 8.90 -9.68
N ALA A 462 8.95 8.75 -10.09
CA ALA A 462 8.46 7.56 -10.77
C ALA A 462 9.09 7.30 -12.15
N ASP A 463 9.81 8.27 -12.70
CA ASP A 463 10.64 8.16 -13.90
C ASP A 463 12.13 7.94 -13.60
N GLY A 464 12.53 7.94 -12.33
CA GLY A 464 13.91 7.76 -11.90
C GLY A 464 14.80 8.99 -12.03
N SER A 465 14.28 10.13 -12.46
CA SER A 465 15.09 11.33 -12.74
C SER A 465 15.60 12.04 -11.49
N VAL A 466 14.89 11.92 -10.36
CA VAL A 466 15.23 12.59 -9.09
C VAL A 466 15.24 11.59 -7.94
N VAL A 467 16.34 11.58 -7.19
CA VAL A 467 16.49 10.79 -5.96
C VAL A 467 16.90 11.76 -4.85
N THR A 468 16.13 11.82 -3.77
CA THR A 468 16.43 12.71 -2.63
C THR A 468 16.46 11.91 -1.33
N LYS A 469 17.57 11.98 -0.60
CA LYS A 469 17.68 11.38 0.72
C LYS A 469 16.81 12.16 1.71
N VAL A 470 15.97 11.45 2.45
CA VAL A 470 15.10 12.00 3.50
C VAL A 470 15.73 11.86 4.87
N ALA A 471 16.21 10.64 5.19
CA ALA A 471 16.74 10.35 6.52
C ALA A 471 17.72 9.17 6.51
N ASP A 472 18.53 9.08 7.56
CA ASP A 472 19.23 7.84 7.94
C ASP A 472 18.34 7.07 8.93
N GLY A 473 18.33 5.73 8.84
CA GLY A 473 17.49 4.84 9.65
C GLY A 473 16.43 4.10 8.84
N SER A 474 15.51 3.42 9.54
CA SER A 474 14.40 2.70 8.91
C SER A 474 13.11 3.49 9.04
N LEU A 475 12.40 3.68 7.93
CA LEU A 475 11.09 4.32 7.96
C LEU A 475 10.09 3.43 8.69
N LEU A 476 9.37 4.01 9.63
CA LEU A 476 8.25 3.36 10.31
C LEU A 476 6.92 3.73 9.67
N THR A 477 6.70 5.01 9.42
CA THR A 477 5.49 5.52 8.76
C THR A 477 5.69 6.96 8.30
N VAL A 478 4.73 7.45 7.53
CA VAL A 478 4.63 8.86 7.13
C VAL A 478 3.48 9.49 7.91
N ILE A 479 3.73 10.63 8.53
CA ILE A 479 2.67 11.48 9.07
C ILE A 479 2.11 12.26 7.89
N ASP A 480 0.96 11.82 7.41
CA ASP A 480 0.24 12.48 6.34
C ASP A 480 -0.85 13.35 6.96
N ASN A 481 -0.61 14.64 6.99
CA ASN A 481 -1.56 15.60 7.53
C ASN A 481 -2.62 16.05 6.50
N ARG A 482 -2.71 15.34 5.37
CA ARG A 482 -3.70 15.59 4.31
C ARG A 482 -5.10 15.22 4.70
#